data_22f7df51f46528178c969ec8eaa7233e
#
_entry.id   22f7df51f46528178c969ec8eaa7233e
#
_cell.length_a   1.000
_cell.length_b   1.000
_cell.length_c   1.000
_cell.angle_alpha   90.00
_cell.angle_beta   90.00
_cell.angle_gamma   90.00
#
_symmetry.space_group_name_H-M   'P 1'
#
loop_
_entity.id
_entity.type
_entity.pdbx_description
1 polymer ?
#
loop_
_entity_poly.entity_id
_entity_poly.type
_entity_poly.pdbx_seq_one_letter_code
_entity_poly.pdbx_strand_id
1 'polypeptide(L)'
;MILPVILDTCSILNLLRIDDDDEFLYKKLSSLNICICDYVYDEAYKNIGKEGFDEEQREYIRMQMPKFAKYIKHPNKEFKTVYTEEIKRFCNYHKDNGEFYSTLLSLYICREEGCRTFFYTDDFPAKDAFANYFLFQQIGSIGDSVDLLLFLYWANKDFKKTQLQKYFRELYLSYSIPLKRLLEKIHENKDKWIHDRLQDQNFQKNINLLEEGLNNIDLQKIQNVILFFNSNKKKYKEINSLLETFYVIESKAAIAKKIEYIIKNIKDYKIYTKSKC
;
A
#
# COMPACT_ATOMS: atom_id res chain seq x y z
N MET A 1 -24.46 8.48 -10.85
CA MET A 1 -23.29 7.88 -11.55
C MET A 1 -22.45 7.19 -10.51
N ILE A 2 -22.29 5.88 -10.57
CA ILE A 2 -21.47 5.12 -9.62
C ILE A 2 -20.07 5.07 -10.21
N LEU A 3 -19.11 5.74 -9.55
CA LEU A 3 -17.72 5.79 -10.02
C LEU A 3 -17.06 4.40 -9.93
N PRO A 4 -16.39 3.92 -10.98
CA PRO A 4 -15.65 2.67 -10.94
C PRO A 4 -14.47 2.74 -9.96
N VAL A 5 -14.34 1.69 -9.15
CA VAL A 5 -13.29 1.50 -8.15
C VAL A 5 -12.40 0.36 -8.60
N ILE A 6 -11.18 0.67 -8.97
CA ILE A 6 -10.18 -0.31 -9.38
C ILE A 6 -9.35 -0.70 -8.17
N LEU A 7 -9.25 -1.99 -7.92
CA LEU A 7 -8.49 -2.51 -6.79
C LEU A 7 -7.25 -3.26 -7.28
N ASP A 8 -6.14 -3.01 -6.62
CA ASP A 8 -4.94 -3.80 -6.73
C ASP A 8 -4.93 -4.96 -5.70
N THR A 9 -4.04 -5.92 -5.90
CA THR A 9 -3.82 -7.07 -5.02
C THR A 9 -3.66 -6.66 -3.56
N CYS A 10 -2.81 -5.67 -3.30
CA CYS A 10 -2.54 -5.19 -1.93
C CYS A 10 -3.81 -4.67 -1.26
N SER A 11 -4.61 -3.87 -1.98
CA SER A 11 -5.83 -3.28 -1.45
C SER A 11 -6.89 -4.33 -1.12
N ILE A 12 -7.04 -5.36 -1.97
CA ILE A 12 -7.95 -6.48 -1.71
C ILE A 12 -7.51 -7.25 -0.47
N LEU A 13 -6.25 -7.69 -0.44
CA LEU A 13 -5.74 -8.53 0.64
C LEU A 13 -5.72 -7.80 1.98
N ASN A 14 -5.39 -6.50 2.00
CA ASN A 14 -5.38 -5.71 3.23
C ASN A 14 -6.79 -5.48 3.78
N LEU A 15 -7.79 -5.24 2.93
CA LEU A 15 -9.17 -5.13 3.38
C LEU A 15 -9.71 -6.46 3.93
N LEU A 16 -9.47 -7.55 3.23
CA LEU A 16 -9.91 -8.87 3.69
C LEU A 16 -9.20 -9.31 4.98
N ARG A 17 -7.93 -8.91 5.18
CA ARG A 17 -7.19 -9.19 6.42
C ARG A 17 -7.81 -8.55 7.65
N ILE A 18 -8.36 -7.35 7.52
CA ILE A 18 -8.88 -6.55 8.63
C ILE A 18 -10.41 -6.64 8.74
N ASP A 19 -11.07 -7.32 7.80
CA ASP A 19 -12.50 -7.55 7.86
C ASP A 19 -12.86 -8.45 9.05
N ASP A 20 -14.09 -8.42 9.45
CA ASP A 20 -14.61 -9.20 10.56
C ASP A 20 -15.53 -10.35 10.08
N ASP A 21 -15.90 -11.22 11.00
CA ASP A 21 -16.72 -12.42 10.73
C ASP A 21 -18.07 -12.07 10.07
N ASP A 22 -18.55 -10.85 10.27
CA ASP A 22 -19.78 -10.34 9.65
C ASP A 22 -19.60 -9.94 8.18
N GLU A 23 -18.39 -10.05 7.62
CA GLU A 23 -18.02 -9.61 6.27
C GLU A 23 -18.36 -8.13 6.04
N PHE A 24 -18.19 -7.31 7.06
CA PHE A 24 -18.66 -5.93 7.01
C PHE A 24 -17.98 -5.11 5.89
N LEU A 25 -16.65 -5.14 5.83
CA LEU A 25 -15.90 -4.42 4.80
C LEU A 25 -16.16 -4.98 3.41
N TYR A 26 -16.21 -6.31 3.27
CA TYR A 26 -16.56 -6.92 1.99
C TYR A 26 -17.95 -6.49 1.51
N LYS A 27 -18.96 -6.50 2.39
CA LYS A 27 -20.32 -6.04 2.05
C LYS A 27 -20.35 -4.56 1.62
N LYS A 28 -19.57 -3.69 2.30
CA LYS A 28 -19.46 -2.29 1.90
C LYS A 28 -18.72 -2.12 0.58
N LEU A 29 -17.65 -2.85 0.39
CA LEU A 29 -16.91 -2.87 -0.86
C LEU A 29 -17.78 -3.37 -2.02
N SER A 30 -18.51 -4.48 -1.83
CA SER A 30 -19.39 -5.06 -2.84
C SER A 30 -20.57 -4.16 -3.27
N SER A 31 -20.88 -3.12 -2.49
CA SER A 31 -21.88 -2.10 -2.86
C SER A 31 -21.35 -1.05 -3.84
N LEU A 32 -20.04 -1.04 -4.10
CA LEU A 32 -19.40 -0.16 -5.06
C LEU A 32 -19.36 -0.80 -6.45
N ASN A 33 -19.07 0.00 -7.47
CA ASN A 33 -18.77 -0.48 -8.80
C ASN A 33 -17.29 -0.93 -8.89
N ILE A 34 -17.00 -2.10 -8.31
CA ILE A 34 -15.64 -2.65 -8.29
C ILE A 34 -15.26 -3.18 -9.66
N CYS A 35 -14.02 -2.96 -10.05
CA CYS A 35 -13.38 -3.57 -11.21
C CYS A 35 -11.98 -4.04 -10.83
N ILE A 36 -11.61 -5.23 -11.26
CA ILE A 36 -10.26 -5.78 -11.11
C ILE A 36 -9.82 -6.38 -12.46
N CYS A 37 -8.52 -6.43 -12.71
CA CYS A 37 -8.02 -7.20 -13.83
C CYS A 37 -7.76 -8.66 -13.41
N ASP A 38 -7.73 -9.55 -14.39
CA ASP A 38 -7.41 -10.98 -14.21
C ASP A 38 -6.07 -11.18 -13.48
N TYR A 39 -5.07 -10.39 -13.85
CA TYR A 39 -3.74 -10.44 -13.23
C TYR A 39 -3.78 -10.22 -11.72
N VAL A 40 -4.53 -9.20 -11.26
CA VAL A 40 -4.71 -8.91 -9.83
C VAL A 40 -5.42 -10.06 -9.12
N TYR A 41 -6.43 -10.64 -9.74
CA TYR A 41 -7.15 -11.79 -9.18
C TYR A 41 -6.23 -12.99 -8.97
N ASP A 42 -5.45 -13.36 -10.00
CA ASP A 42 -4.50 -14.47 -9.94
C ASP A 42 -3.36 -14.20 -8.94
N GLU A 43 -2.86 -12.97 -8.89
CA GLU A 43 -1.81 -12.57 -7.97
C GLU A 43 -2.30 -12.60 -6.52
N ALA A 44 -3.53 -12.19 -6.25
CA ALA A 44 -4.11 -12.25 -4.91
C ALA A 44 -4.13 -13.68 -4.38
N TYR A 45 -4.56 -14.64 -5.20
CA TYR A 45 -4.52 -16.06 -4.82
C TYR A 45 -3.11 -16.56 -4.50
N LYS A 46 -2.12 -16.21 -5.30
CA LYS A 46 -0.70 -16.59 -5.09
C LYS A 46 -0.13 -15.97 -3.81
N ASN A 47 -0.60 -14.79 -3.45
CA ASN A 47 -0.08 -14.05 -2.30
C ASN A 47 -0.69 -14.45 -0.96
N ILE A 48 -1.82 -15.18 -0.91
CA ILE A 48 -2.43 -15.69 0.33
C ILE A 48 -1.47 -16.58 1.12
N GLY A 49 -0.62 -17.34 0.42
CA GLY A 49 0.37 -18.24 1.07
C GLY A 49 1.63 -17.53 1.56
N LYS A 50 1.83 -16.25 1.25
CA LYS A 50 3.04 -15.52 1.66
C LYS A 50 3.02 -15.16 3.15
N GLU A 51 4.20 -14.82 3.67
CA GLU A 51 4.35 -14.36 5.05
C GLU A 51 3.50 -13.11 5.35
N GLY A 52 2.94 -13.06 6.54
CA GLY A 52 2.22 -11.90 7.06
C GLY A 52 0.72 -12.10 7.27
N PHE A 53 0.19 -13.29 6.96
CA PHE A 53 -1.15 -13.70 7.36
C PHE A 53 -1.04 -14.89 8.34
N ASP A 54 -1.84 -14.88 9.41
CA ASP A 54 -2.07 -16.07 10.21
C ASP A 54 -3.00 -17.06 9.47
N GLU A 55 -3.19 -18.27 10.01
CA GLU A 55 -3.94 -19.29 9.29
C GLU A 55 -5.44 -18.97 9.19
N GLU A 56 -6.02 -18.33 10.20
CA GLU A 56 -7.42 -17.90 10.21
C GLU A 56 -7.67 -16.84 9.13
N GLN A 57 -6.78 -15.85 9.04
CA GLN A 57 -6.82 -14.83 7.98
C GLN A 57 -6.68 -15.46 6.58
N ARG A 58 -5.78 -16.42 6.41
CA ARG A 58 -5.60 -17.12 5.13
C ARG A 58 -6.86 -17.88 4.72
N GLU A 59 -7.47 -18.58 5.64
CA GLU A 59 -8.70 -19.33 5.40
C GLU A 59 -9.85 -18.39 5.04
N TYR A 60 -10.03 -17.30 5.79
CA TYR A 60 -11.02 -16.27 5.49
C TYR A 60 -10.81 -15.68 4.10
N ILE A 61 -9.59 -15.27 3.76
CA ILE A 61 -9.28 -14.71 2.45
C ILE A 61 -9.56 -15.72 1.34
N ARG A 62 -9.18 -17.01 1.50
CA ARG A 62 -9.49 -18.07 0.53
C ARG A 62 -10.98 -18.22 0.28
N MET A 63 -11.82 -18.09 1.32
CA MET A 63 -13.28 -18.16 1.18
C MET A 63 -13.85 -16.92 0.47
N GLN A 64 -13.27 -15.75 0.67
CA GLN A 64 -13.77 -14.51 0.08
C GLN A 64 -13.33 -14.30 -1.38
N MET A 65 -12.11 -14.71 -1.72
CA MET A 65 -11.54 -14.46 -3.06
C MET A 65 -12.42 -14.90 -4.23
N PRO A 66 -13.09 -16.08 -4.22
CA PRO A 66 -13.97 -16.47 -5.31
C PRO A 66 -15.08 -15.46 -5.59
N LYS A 67 -15.53 -14.72 -4.58
CA LYS A 67 -16.56 -13.70 -4.74
C LYS A 67 -16.09 -12.49 -5.56
N PHE A 68 -14.77 -12.31 -5.73
CA PHE A 68 -14.20 -11.23 -6.55
C PHE A 68 -14.18 -11.57 -8.04
N ALA A 69 -14.29 -12.85 -8.43
CA ALA A 69 -14.28 -13.26 -9.85
C ALA A 69 -15.31 -12.49 -10.71
N LYS A 70 -16.48 -12.17 -10.16
CA LYS A 70 -17.53 -11.42 -10.84
C LYS A 70 -17.17 -9.96 -11.17
N TYR A 71 -16.11 -9.42 -10.60
CA TYR A 71 -15.64 -8.05 -10.81
C TYR A 71 -14.51 -7.96 -11.84
N ILE A 72 -14.08 -9.11 -12.40
CA ILE A 72 -13.02 -9.14 -13.40
C ILE A 72 -13.53 -8.48 -14.69
N LYS A 73 -12.78 -7.49 -15.16
CA LYS A 73 -12.99 -6.82 -16.44
C LYS A 73 -11.74 -6.93 -17.31
N HIS A 74 -11.97 -7.05 -18.61
CA HIS A 74 -10.90 -7.20 -19.58
C HIS A 74 -10.96 -6.05 -20.60
N PRO A 75 -9.90 -5.23 -20.74
CA PRO A 75 -9.73 -4.42 -21.93
C PRO A 75 -9.70 -5.32 -23.18
N ASN A 76 -10.33 -4.91 -24.26
CA ASN A 76 -10.27 -5.68 -25.51
C ASN A 76 -8.84 -5.74 -26.07
N LYS A 77 -8.59 -6.69 -26.98
CA LYS A 77 -7.24 -6.96 -27.52
C LYS A 77 -6.66 -5.76 -28.27
N GLU A 78 -7.48 -5.06 -29.02
CA GLU A 78 -7.07 -3.88 -29.78
C GLU A 78 -6.60 -2.76 -28.85
N PHE A 79 -7.39 -2.46 -27.81
CA PHE A 79 -7.03 -1.48 -26.78
C PHE A 79 -5.72 -1.83 -26.09
N LYS A 80 -5.55 -3.10 -25.68
CA LYS A 80 -4.29 -3.58 -25.08
C LYS A 80 -3.11 -3.33 -26.00
N THR A 81 -3.23 -3.64 -27.29
CA THR A 81 -2.14 -3.48 -28.28
C THR A 81 -1.73 -2.02 -28.42
N VAL A 82 -2.68 -1.10 -28.47
CA VAL A 82 -2.43 0.33 -28.65
C VAL A 82 -1.80 0.96 -27.39
N TYR A 83 -2.41 0.73 -26.22
CA TYR A 83 -2.08 1.49 -25.01
C TYR A 83 -0.99 0.89 -24.13
N THR A 84 -0.65 -0.40 -24.29
CA THR A 84 0.42 -1.02 -23.47
C THR A 84 1.76 -0.30 -23.63
N GLU A 85 2.20 -0.08 -24.86
CA GLU A 85 3.49 0.57 -25.14
C GLU A 85 3.44 2.08 -24.82
N GLU A 86 2.30 2.72 -24.99
CA GLU A 86 2.10 4.12 -24.62
C GLU A 86 2.30 4.32 -23.11
N ILE A 87 1.60 3.53 -22.27
CA ILE A 87 1.68 3.60 -20.82
C ILE A 87 3.11 3.32 -20.36
N LYS A 88 3.75 2.25 -20.85
CA LYS A 88 5.12 1.89 -20.48
C LYS A 88 6.10 3.02 -20.77
N ARG A 89 5.98 3.62 -21.94
CA ARG A 89 6.87 4.73 -22.36
C ARG A 89 6.62 6.00 -21.57
N PHE A 90 5.35 6.39 -21.40
CA PHE A 90 5.01 7.63 -20.70
C PHE A 90 5.38 7.57 -19.22
N CYS A 91 5.10 6.44 -18.57
CA CYS A 91 5.33 6.25 -17.13
C CYS A 91 6.75 5.76 -16.82
N ASN A 92 7.58 5.43 -17.82
CA ASN A 92 8.85 4.74 -17.64
C ASN A 92 8.72 3.51 -16.72
N TYR A 93 7.63 2.74 -16.92
CA TYR A 93 7.27 1.61 -16.09
C TYR A 93 7.22 0.33 -16.93
N HIS A 94 8.16 -0.57 -16.71
CA HIS A 94 8.38 -1.75 -17.56
C HIS A 94 8.00 -3.08 -16.90
N LYS A 95 7.34 -3.04 -15.72
CA LYS A 95 6.86 -4.25 -15.06
C LYS A 95 5.51 -4.65 -15.62
N ASP A 96 5.34 -5.93 -15.91
CA ASP A 96 4.05 -6.54 -16.26
C ASP A 96 3.44 -7.15 -14.98
N ASN A 97 2.74 -6.34 -14.20
CA ASN A 97 2.20 -6.68 -12.89
C ASN A 97 0.79 -6.10 -12.66
N GLY A 98 0.23 -6.34 -11.46
CA GLY A 98 -1.12 -5.91 -11.09
C GLY A 98 -1.35 -4.41 -11.29
N GLU A 99 -0.40 -3.57 -10.88
CA GLU A 99 -0.50 -2.11 -10.97
C GLU A 99 -0.53 -1.62 -12.41
N PHE A 100 0.28 -2.23 -13.29
CA PHE A 100 0.29 -1.91 -14.71
C PHE A 100 -1.05 -2.25 -15.37
N TYR A 101 -1.53 -3.47 -15.16
CA TYR A 101 -2.80 -3.91 -15.77
C TYR A 101 -4.02 -3.21 -15.17
N SER A 102 -3.97 -2.81 -13.90
CA SER A 102 -4.99 -1.97 -13.27
C SER A 102 -5.00 -0.56 -13.84
N THR A 103 -3.83 0.00 -14.17
CA THR A 103 -3.72 1.29 -14.88
C THR A 103 -4.30 1.20 -16.30
N LEU A 104 -3.99 0.14 -17.02
CA LEU A 104 -4.54 -0.12 -18.36
C LEU A 104 -6.07 -0.30 -18.32
N LEU A 105 -6.58 -1.03 -17.31
CA LEU A 105 -8.02 -1.20 -17.09
C LEU A 105 -8.69 0.15 -16.73
N SER A 106 -8.04 0.98 -15.91
CA SER A 106 -8.54 2.30 -15.54
C SER A 106 -8.69 3.20 -16.76
N LEU A 107 -7.68 3.20 -17.65
CA LEU A 107 -7.74 3.94 -18.92
C LEU A 107 -8.86 3.40 -19.83
N TYR A 108 -8.98 2.07 -19.94
CA TYR A 108 -10.02 1.42 -20.73
C TYR A 108 -11.42 1.85 -20.30
N ILE A 109 -11.73 1.75 -19.01
CA ILE A 109 -13.02 2.16 -18.46
C ILE A 109 -13.25 3.66 -18.69
N CYS A 110 -12.23 4.48 -18.51
CA CYS A 110 -12.33 5.92 -18.74
C CYS A 110 -12.69 6.25 -20.20
N ARG A 111 -12.10 5.56 -21.17
CA ARG A 111 -12.33 5.80 -22.60
C ARG A 111 -13.63 5.19 -23.11
N GLU A 112 -13.93 3.95 -22.73
CA GLU A 112 -15.08 3.22 -23.26
C GLU A 112 -16.38 3.54 -22.51
N GLU A 113 -16.31 3.73 -21.17
CA GLU A 113 -17.48 4.01 -20.34
C GLU A 113 -17.68 5.51 -20.05
N GLY A 114 -16.72 6.37 -20.44
CA GLY A 114 -16.76 7.83 -20.18
C GLY A 114 -16.72 8.21 -18.71
N CYS A 115 -16.18 7.33 -17.85
CA CYS A 115 -16.20 7.49 -16.40
C CYS A 115 -14.78 7.65 -15.85
N ARG A 116 -14.58 8.62 -14.96
CA ARG A 116 -13.35 8.66 -14.16
C ARG A 116 -13.34 7.50 -13.16
N THR A 117 -12.14 6.99 -12.85
CA THR A 117 -11.95 5.84 -11.95
C THR A 117 -11.23 6.26 -10.66
N PHE A 118 -11.43 5.49 -9.59
CA PHE A 118 -10.57 5.49 -8.42
C PHE A 118 -9.74 4.21 -8.43
N PHE A 119 -8.42 4.34 -8.52
CA PHE A 119 -7.50 3.22 -8.43
C PHE A 119 -6.83 3.20 -7.06
N TYR A 120 -6.85 2.06 -6.38
CA TYR A 120 -6.27 1.90 -5.05
C TYR A 120 -5.14 0.88 -5.07
N THR A 121 -3.93 1.33 -4.72
CA THR A 121 -2.72 0.52 -4.57
C THR A 121 -1.86 1.06 -3.43
N ASP A 122 -1.20 0.14 -2.71
CA ASP A 122 -0.26 0.47 -1.63
C ASP A 122 1.20 0.49 -2.12
N ASP A 123 1.44 0.25 -3.41
CA ASP A 123 2.76 0.38 -4.04
C ASP A 123 3.03 1.85 -4.41
N PHE A 124 3.81 2.56 -3.58
CA PHE A 124 4.17 3.95 -3.83
C PHE A 124 4.98 4.15 -5.10
N PRO A 125 6.00 3.34 -5.41
CA PRO A 125 6.69 3.42 -6.71
C PRO A 125 5.75 3.35 -7.91
N ALA A 126 4.74 2.46 -7.89
CA ALA A 126 3.73 2.41 -8.92
C ALA A 126 2.82 3.65 -8.91
N LYS A 127 2.38 4.07 -7.73
CA LYS A 127 1.56 5.28 -7.56
C LYS A 127 2.26 6.51 -8.14
N ASP A 128 3.53 6.70 -7.84
CA ASP A 128 4.34 7.82 -8.34
C ASP A 128 4.53 7.73 -9.86
N ALA A 129 4.81 6.53 -10.39
CA ALA A 129 4.98 6.32 -11.82
C ALA A 129 3.72 6.66 -12.63
N PHE A 130 2.53 6.28 -12.12
CA PHE A 130 1.27 6.46 -12.84
C PHE A 130 0.54 7.78 -12.53
N ALA A 131 0.87 8.51 -11.47
CA ALA A 131 0.15 9.71 -11.04
C ALA A 131 0.04 10.76 -12.15
N ASN A 132 1.15 11.07 -12.83
CA ASN A 132 1.18 12.03 -13.92
C ASN A 132 0.39 11.57 -15.15
N TYR A 133 0.38 10.27 -15.42
CA TYR A 133 -0.40 9.68 -16.52
C TYR A 133 -1.91 9.78 -16.24
N PHE A 134 -2.33 9.46 -15.03
CA PHE A 134 -3.72 9.62 -14.59
C PHE A 134 -4.20 11.07 -14.70
N LEU A 135 -3.37 12.01 -14.31
CA LEU A 135 -3.67 13.44 -14.41
C LEU A 135 -3.76 13.87 -15.87
N PHE A 136 -2.76 13.56 -16.68
CA PHE A 136 -2.68 13.95 -18.09
C PHE A 136 -3.83 13.36 -18.92
N GLN A 137 -4.11 12.08 -18.74
CA GLN A 137 -5.18 11.37 -19.44
C GLN A 137 -6.58 11.60 -18.81
N GLN A 138 -6.65 12.35 -17.70
CA GLN A 138 -7.88 12.61 -16.94
C GLN A 138 -8.63 11.32 -16.51
N ILE A 139 -7.88 10.24 -16.25
CA ILE A 139 -8.42 8.92 -15.90
C ILE A 139 -9.17 8.97 -14.58
N GLY A 140 -8.63 9.69 -13.58
CA GLY A 140 -9.19 9.76 -12.23
C GLY A 140 -8.14 9.99 -11.17
N SER A 141 -8.22 9.27 -10.06
CA SER A 141 -7.31 9.41 -8.92
C SER A 141 -6.73 8.08 -8.48
N ILE A 142 -5.49 8.12 -7.98
CA ILE A 142 -4.84 6.96 -7.35
C ILE A 142 -4.79 7.19 -5.85
N GLY A 143 -5.31 6.25 -5.07
CA GLY A 143 -5.29 6.21 -3.62
C GLY A 143 -4.57 4.97 -3.08
N ASP A 144 -4.58 4.81 -1.77
CA ASP A 144 -4.09 3.62 -1.06
C ASP A 144 -5.22 2.98 -0.23
N SER A 145 -4.94 1.88 0.48
CA SER A 145 -5.94 1.19 1.32
C SER A 145 -6.55 2.10 2.40
N VAL A 146 -5.81 3.11 2.86
CA VAL A 146 -6.33 4.10 3.83
C VAL A 146 -7.37 5.00 3.18
N ASP A 147 -7.10 5.48 1.97
CA ASP A 147 -8.05 6.28 1.19
C ASP A 147 -9.30 5.49 0.86
N LEU A 148 -9.15 4.19 0.55
CA LEU A 148 -10.28 3.29 0.30
C LEU A 148 -11.15 3.11 1.55
N LEU A 149 -10.57 2.90 2.73
CA LEU A 149 -11.33 2.84 3.99
C LEU A 149 -12.07 4.15 4.29
N LEU A 150 -11.44 5.30 4.04
CA LEU A 150 -12.08 6.61 4.18
C LEU A 150 -13.24 6.77 3.20
N PHE A 151 -13.04 6.34 1.95
CA PHE A 151 -14.09 6.37 0.93
C PHE A 151 -15.27 5.47 1.31
N LEU A 152 -15.02 4.23 1.75
CA LEU A 152 -16.06 3.32 2.24
C LEU A 152 -16.82 3.94 3.43
N TYR A 153 -16.11 4.53 4.38
CA TYR A 153 -16.71 5.23 5.51
C TYR A 153 -17.60 6.39 5.06
N TRP A 154 -17.15 7.16 4.10
CA TRP A 154 -17.90 8.30 3.56
C TRP A 154 -19.14 7.88 2.77
N ALA A 155 -19.00 6.86 1.94
CA ALA A 155 -20.06 6.37 1.07
C ALA A 155 -21.17 5.63 1.83
N ASN A 156 -20.92 5.13 3.04
CA ASN A 156 -21.86 4.29 3.79
C ASN A 156 -22.32 4.95 5.10
N LYS A 157 -23.61 5.27 5.21
CA LYS A 157 -24.19 5.96 6.39
C LYS A 157 -24.08 5.15 7.69
N ASP A 158 -24.14 3.82 7.60
CA ASP A 158 -24.09 2.87 8.71
C ASP A 158 -22.65 2.52 9.13
N PHE A 159 -21.64 2.90 8.37
CA PHE A 159 -20.25 2.72 8.76
C PHE A 159 -19.89 3.73 9.87
N LYS A 160 -19.75 3.22 11.10
CA LYS A 160 -19.52 4.05 12.28
C LYS A 160 -18.06 4.47 12.41
N LYS A 161 -17.83 5.64 13.02
CA LYS A 161 -16.47 6.15 13.30
C LYS A 161 -15.64 5.19 14.16
N THR A 162 -16.26 4.52 15.13
CA THR A 162 -15.59 3.53 15.98
C THR A 162 -15.09 2.32 15.21
N GLN A 163 -15.86 1.86 14.22
CA GLN A 163 -15.45 0.79 13.32
C GLN A 163 -14.28 1.23 12.43
N LEU A 164 -14.34 2.43 11.85
CA LEU A 164 -13.24 2.98 11.07
C LEU A 164 -11.95 3.06 11.89
N GLN A 165 -12.03 3.50 13.15
CA GLN A 165 -10.88 3.55 14.06
C GLN A 165 -10.33 2.16 14.38
N LYS A 166 -11.20 1.13 14.52
CA LYS A 166 -10.79 -0.27 14.69
C LYS A 166 -9.99 -0.71 13.47
N TYR A 167 -10.55 -0.58 12.27
CA TYR A 167 -9.89 -1.00 11.03
C TYR A 167 -8.58 -0.27 10.77
N PHE A 168 -8.49 1.01 11.09
CA PHE A 168 -7.21 1.73 10.98
C PHE A 168 -6.15 1.21 11.95
N ARG A 169 -6.53 0.79 13.17
CA ARG A 169 -5.58 0.18 14.10
C ARG A 169 -5.06 -1.15 13.59
N GLU A 170 -5.95 -2.01 13.09
CA GLU A 170 -5.57 -3.29 12.50
C GLU A 170 -4.64 -3.10 11.29
N LEU A 171 -5.00 -2.18 10.41
CA LEU A 171 -4.17 -1.85 9.25
C LEU A 171 -2.81 -1.29 9.66
N TYR A 172 -2.77 -0.39 10.66
CA TYR A 172 -1.52 0.13 11.23
C TYR A 172 -0.62 -0.98 11.77
N LEU A 173 -1.17 -1.89 12.54
CA LEU A 173 -0.42 -3.04 13.06
C LEU A 173 0.19 -3.84 11.91
N SER A 174 -0.58 -4.12 10.89
CA SER A 174 -0.14 -4.85 9.70
C SER A 174 1.05 -4.16 8.99
N TYR A 175 0.99 -2.84 8.80
CA TYR A 175 2.05 -2.08 8.14
C TYR A 175 3.27 -1.84 9.03
N SER A 176 3.10 -1.82 10.36
CA SER A 176 4.20 -1.58 11.30
C SER A 176 5.06 -2.82 11.58
N ILE A 177 4.53 -4.04 11.35
CA ILE A 177 5.27 -5.30 11.60
C ILE A 177 6.63 -5.34 10.88
N PRO A 178 6.73 -5.06 9.55
CA PRO A 178 8.02 -5.11 8.88
C PRO A 178 9.04 -4.10 9.43
N LEU A 179 8.58 -2.93 9.86
CA LEU A 179 9.43 -1.91 10.50
C LEU A 179 9.98 -2.39 11.83
N LYS A 180 9.12 -3.00 12.66
CA LYS A 180 9.52 -3.58 13.96
C LYS A 180 10.54 -4.69 13.77
N ARG A 181 10.32 -5.60 12.80
CA ARG A 181 11.28 -6.67 12.46
C ARG A 181 12.64 -6.12 12.01
N LEU A 182 12.66 -5.02 11.24
CA LEU A 182 13.90 -4.37 10.86
C LEU A 182 14.60 -3.77 12.08
N LEU A 183 13.85 -3.11 12.95
CA LEU A 183 14.37 -2.54 14.20
C LEU A 183 14.95 -3.62 15.12
N GLU A 184 14.28 -4.74 15.29
CA GLU A 184 14.76 -5.90 16.06
C GLU A 184 16.10 -6.41 15.52
N LYS A 185 16.21 -6.58 14.20
CA LYS A 185 17.49 -7.01 13.58
C LYS A 185 18.61 -5.98 13.78
N ILE A 186 18.30 -4.69 13.83
CA ILE A 186 19.29 -3.66 14.14
C ILE A 186 19.72 -3.79 15.61
N HIS A 187 18.79 -3.97 16.55
CA HIS A 187 19.10 -4.14 17.97
C HIS A 187 19.98 -5.38 18.19
N GLU A 188 19.66 -6.52 17.59
CA GLU A 188 20.45 -7.76 17.72
C GLU A 188 21.90 -7.60 17.27
N ASN A 189 22.17 -6.73 16.31
CA ASN A 189 23.52 -6.57 15.74
C ASN A 189 24.23 -5.29 16.20
N LYS A 190 23.53 -4.33 16.80
CA LYS A 190 24.05 -3.00 17.11
C LYS A 190 25.30 -3.04 17.97
N ASP A 191 25.27 -3.78 19.07
CA ASP A 191 26.38 -3.82 20.03
C ASP A 191 27.65 -4.42 19.39
N LYS A 192 27.49 -5.48 18.59
CA LYS A 192 28.58 -6.06 17.82
C LYS A 192 29.15 -5.06 16.81
N TRP A 193 28.28 -4.40 16.05
CA TRP A 193 28.73 -3.43 15.05
C TRP A 193 29.44 -2.22 15.64
N ILE A 194 28.97 -1.74 16.82
CA ILE A 194 29.61 -0.64 17.55
C ILE A 194 30.97 -1.10 18.11
N HIS A 195 31.03 -2.31 18.68
CA HIS A 195 32.27 -2.87 19.20
C HIS A 195 33.33 -3.02 18.10
N ASP A 196 32.95 -3.55 16.93
CA ASP A 196 33.85 -3.73 15.77
C ASP A 196 34.31 -2.39 15.18
N ARG A 197 33.65 -1.26 15.52
CA ARG A 197 33.87 0.08 14.96
C ARG A 197 33.96 1.17 16.02
N LEU A 198 34.60 0.88 17.16
CA LEU A 198 34.68 1.79 18.32
C LEU A 198 35.19 3.19 17.98
N GLN A 199 36.07 3.33 17.00
CA GLN A 199 36.63 4.62 16.57
C GLN A 199 35.79 5.33 15.50
N ASP A 200 34.73 4.71 14.99
CA ASP A 200 33.89 5.27 13.93
C ASP A 200 32.67 6.00 14.51
N GLN A 201 32.90 7.21 14.98
CA GLN A 201 31.84 8.06 15.55
C GLN A 201 30.68 8.33 14.56
N ASN A 202 30.99 8.43 13.26
CA ASN A 202 29.96 8.65 12.23
C ASN A 202 29.06 7.41 12.09
N PHE A 203 29.62 6.21 12.18
CA PHE A 203 28.85 4.98 12.19
C PHE A 203 27.90 4.95 13.40
N GLN A 204 28.42 5.17 14.61
CA GLN A 204 27.64 5.13 15.84
C GLN A 204 26.50 6.16 15.81
N LYS A 205 26.79 7.39 15.39
CA LYS A 205 25.79 8.44 15.24
C LYS A 205 24.66 8.01 14.29
N ASN A 206 24.99 7.48 13.10
CA ASN A 206 23.99 7.12 12.10
C ASN A 206 23.19 5.87 12.50
N ILE A 207 23.76 4.89 13.22
CA ILE A 207 23.00 3.77 13.79
C ILE A 207 21.95 4.26 14.79
N ASN A 208 22.33 5.17 15.68
CA ASN A 208 21.38 5.73 16.66
C ASN A 208 20.28 6.55 15.97
N LEU A 209 20.60 7.33 14.94
CA LEU A 209 19.63 8.07 14.15
C LEU A 209 18.67 7.13 13.37
N LEU A 210 19.17 5.98 12.88
CA LEU A 210 18.35 4.98 12.23
C LEU A 210 17.34 4.36 13.20
N GLU A 211 17.80 3.96 14.37
CA GLU A 211 16.96 3.42 15.44
C GLU A 211 15.87 4.41 15.85
N GLU A 212 16.24 5.66 16.10
CA GLU A 212 15.29 6.73 16.40
C GLU A 212 14.29 6.95 15.27
N GLY A 213 14.77 6.97 14.01
CA GLY A 213 13.94 7.12 12.83
C GLY A 213 12.91 5.99 12.70
N LEU A 214 13.32 4.74 12.89
CA LEU A 214 12.44 3.58 12.83
C LEU A 214 11.41 3.56 13.98
N ASN A 215 11.82 3.90 15.19
CA ASN A 215 10.91 3.98 16.34
C ASN A 215 9.81 5.03 16.15
N ASN A 216 10.14 6.16 15.53
CA ASN A 216 9.20 7.28 15.32
C ASN A 216 8.56 7.29 13.91
N ILE A 217 8.87 6.31 13.07
CA ILE A 217 8.47 6.27 11.66
C ILE A 217 8.79 7.60 10.96
N ASP A 218 10.01 8.11 11.19
CA ASP A 218 10.53 9.33 10.57
C ASP A 218 11.24 8.98 9.26
N LEU A 219 10.46 8.97 8.18
CA LEU A 219 10.94 8.55 6.85
C LEU A 219 12.11 9.39 6.37
N GLN A 220 12.10 10.72 6.60
CA GLN A 220 13.17 11.60 6.17
C GLN A 220 14.49 11.27 6.88
N LYS A 221 14.43 11.02 8.19
CA LYS A 221 15.59 10.62 8.99
C LYS A 221 16.13 9.28 8.52
N ILE A 222 15.25 8.27 8.30
CA ILE A 222 15.63 6.95 7.80
C ILE A 222 16.30 7.06 6.44
N GLN A 223 15.72 7.79 5.49
CA GLN A 223 16.27 7.98 4.15
C GLN A 223 17.67 8.64 4.19
N ASN A 224 17.85 9.69 4.99
CA ASN A 224 19.14 10.34 5.15
C ASN A 224 20.22 9.38 5.65
N VAL A 225 19.88 8.52 6.60
CA VAL A 225 20.79 7.50 7.14
C VAL A 225 21.09 6.43 6.09
N ILE A 226 20.09 5.98 5.34
CA ILE A 226 20.28 5.02 4.24
C ILE A 226 21.25 5.61 3.19
N LEU A 227 21.09 6.87 2.82
CA LEU A 227 22.00 7.55 1.89
C LEU A 227 23.44 7.58 2.42
N PHE A 228 23.62 7.86 3.72
CA PHE A 228 24.95 7.81 4.34
C PHE A 228 25.60 6.43 4.22
N PHE A 229 24.87 5.37 4.56
CA PHE A 229 25.41 4.00 4.48
C PHE A 229 25.65 3.58 3.04
N ASN A 230 24.78 3.91 2.10
CA ASN A 230 24.94 3.61 0.67
C ASN A 230 26.17 4.30 0.06
N SER A 231 26.42 5.55 0.43
CA SER A 231 27.61 6.28 0.00
C SER A 231 28.91 5.63 0.50
N ASN A 232 28.83 4.80 1.52
CA ASN A 232 29.94 4.08 2.13
C ASN A 232 29.77 2.54 2.05
N LYS A 233 29.11 2.05 1.00
CA LYS A 233 28.68 0.64 0.86
C LYS A 233 29.82 -0.38 1.09
N LYS A 234 31.04 -0.08 0.60
CA LYS A 234 32.20 -0.97 0.79
C LYS A 234 32.62 -1.11 2.26
N LYS A 235 32.50 -0.01 3.03
CA LYS A 235 32.87 0.05 4.45
C LYS A 235 31.82 -0.60 5.38
N TYR A 236 30.54 -0.51 5.02
CA TYR A 236 29.40 -0.92 5.87
C TYR A 236 28.51 -2.00 5.20
N LYS A 237 29.15 -3.05 4.64
CA LYS A 237 28.44 -4.08 3.85
C LYS A 237 27.27 -4.72 4.58
N GLU A 238 27.48 -5.12 5.85
CA GLU A 238 26.47 -5.84 6.65
C GLU A 238 25.20 -5.03 6.85
N ILE A 239 25.37 -3.77 7.26
CA ILE A 239 24.22 -2.90 7.45
C ILE A 239 23.54 -2.51 6.14
N ASN A 240 24.30 -2.31 5.06
CA ASN A 240 23.72 -2.02 3.76
C ASN A 240 22.84 -3.18 3.27
N SER A 241 23.30 -4.44 3.44
CA SER A 241 22.47 -5.61 3.10
C SER A 241 21.18 -5.65 3.88
N LEU A 242 21.20 -5.26 5.17
CA LEU A 242 19.99 -5.16 5.97
C LEU A 242 19.09 -4.00 5.51
N LEU A 243 19.67 -2.85 5.18
CA LEU A 243 18.93 -1.68 4.75
C LEU A 243 18.32 -1.82 3.34
N GLU A 244 18.85 -2.69 2.49
CA GLU A 244 18.22 -3.04 1.21
C GLU A 244 16.80 -3.56 1.42
N THR A 245 16.51 -4.20 2.56
CA THR A 245 15.14 -4.63 2.90
C THR A 245 14.20 -3.45 3.15
N PHE A 246 14.71 -2.28 3.53
CA PHE A 246 13.87 -1.10 3.80
C PHE A 246 13.17 -0.59 2.54
N TYR A 247 13.80 -0.64 1.38
CA TYR A 247 13.17 -0.21 0.13
C TYR A 247 11.87 -0.96 -0.16
N VAL A 248 11.78 -2.22 0.29
CA VAL A 248 10.56 -3.04 0.14
C VAL A 248 9.45 -2.63 1.11
N ILE A 249 9.82 -2.06 2.27
CA ILE A 249 8.87 -1.71 3.34
C ILE A 249 8.59 -0.20 3.44
N GLU A 250 9.24 0.62 2.63
CA GLU A 250 9.11 2.09 2.66
C GLU A 250 7.66 2.53 2.44
N SER A 251 6.98 1.97 1.45
CA SER A 251 5.56 2.23 1.20
C SER A 251 4.70 1.91 2.43
N LYS A 252 4.98 0.79 3.09
CA LYS A 252 4.28 0.39 4.33
C LYS A 252 4.53 1.37 5.46
N ALA A 253 5.76 1.85 5.61
CA ALA A 253 6.12 2.85 6.60
C ALA A 253 5.37 4.17 6.38
N ALA A 254 5.30 4.64 5.14
CA ALA A 254 4.57 5.84 4.79
C ALA A 254 3.06 5.71 5.04
N ILE A 255 2.47 4.56 4.73
CA ILE A 255 1.06 4.29 5.03
C ILE A 255 0.82 4.23 6.55
N ALA A 256 1.69 3.56 7.31
CA ALA A 256 1.60 3.54 8.77
C ALA A 256 1.61 4.97 9.34
N LYS A 257 2.50 5.82 8.86
CA LYS A 257 2.56 7.25 9.26
C LYS A 257 1.29 8.03 8.90
N LYS A 258 0.75 7.80 7.71
CA LYS A 258 -0.53 8.37 7.27
C LYS A 258 -1.67 7.95 8.22
N ILE A 259 -1.72 6.68 8.63
CA ILE A 259 -2.73 6.17 9.56
C ILE A 259 -2.61 6.86 10.93
N GLU A 260 -1.40 7.01 11.48
CA GLU A 260 -1.17 7.74 12.74
C GLU A 260 -1.74 9.16 12.68
N TYR A 261 -1.42 9.87 11.59
CA TYR A 261 -1.93 11.23 11.35
C TYR A 261 -3.46 11.26 11.32
N ILE A 262 -4.09 10.34 10.58
CA ILE A 262 -5.54 10.28 10.44
C ILE A 262 -6.21 9.93 11.76
N ILE A 263 -5.72 8.92 12.50
CA ILE A 263 -6.27 8.54 13.81
C ILE A 263 -6.24 9.72 14.77
N LYS A 264 -5.13 10.47 14.82
CA LYS A 264 -5.01 11.67 15.64
C LYS A 264 -6.05 12.72 15.25
N ASN A 265 -6.17 13.02 13.97
CA ASN A 265 -7.08 14.06 13.50
C ASN A 265 -8.57 13.66 13.59
N ILE A 266 -8.89 12.35 13.47
CA ILE A 266 -10.24 11.84 13.72
C ILE A 266 -10.61 12.02 15.20
N LYS A 267 -9.68 11.77 16.14
CA LYS A 267 -9.91 11.98 17.58
C LYS A 267 -10.21 13.45 17.89
N ASP A 268 -9.43 14.34 17.29
CA ASP A 268 -9.52 15.79 17.55
C ASP A 268 -10.71 16.45 16.83
N TYR A 269 -11.59 15.67 16.19
CA TYR A 269 -12.80 16.14 15.45
C TYR A 269 -12.56 17.15 14.34
N LYS A 270 -11.34 17.28 13.88
CA LYS A 270 -10.95 18.31 12.91
C LYS A 270 -11.14 17.89 11.46
N ILE A 271 -11.15 16.57 11.19
CA ILE A 271 -11.20 16.01 9.85
C ILE A 271 -12.15 14.81 9.81
N TYR A 272 -12.76 14.54 8.67
CA TYR A 272 -13.57 13.34 8.40
C TYR A 272 -14.86 13.21 9.22
N THR A 273 -15.48 14.31 9.60
CA THR A 273 -16.85 14.27 10.11
C THR A 273 -17.84 14.17 8.95
N LYS A 274 -18.72 13.17 9.00
CA LYS A 274 -19.86 13.13 8.07
C LYS A 274 -20.74 14.32 8.38
N SER A 275 -21.06 15.13 7.37
CA SER A 275 -22.14 16.10 7.50
C SER A 275 -23.41 15.33 7.86
N LYS A 276 -24.13 15.79 8.87
CA LYS A 276 -25.47 15.31 9.15
C LYS A 276 -26.35 15.82 8.01
N CYS A 277 -26.50 15.02 6.94
CA CYS A 277 -27.55 15.20 5.94
C CYS A 277 -28.79 14.48 6.38
#